data_cbf5afaa9311e8cb5e9ecaa5a8f0c94d
#
_entry.id   cbf5afaa9311e8cb5e9ecaa5a8f0c94d
#
_cell.length_a   1.000
_cell.length_b   1.000
_cell.length_c   1.000
_cell.angle_alpha   90.00
_cell.angle_beta   90.00
_cell.angle_gamma   90.00
#
_symmetry.space_group_name_H-M   'P 1'
#
loop_
_entity.id
_entity.type
_entity.pdbx_description
1 polymer ?
#
loop_
_entity_poly.entity_id
_entity_poly.type
_entity_poly.pdbx_seq_one_letter_code
_entity_poly.pdbx_strand_id
1 'polypeptide(L)'
;LGFYAQDEWNLGNSLKLTYGIRFDNLMFDNDDLQRNDAIYELDFDGQHIDTGKWPDSRWQISPRIGFVWDVFKDKSLKVRGGTGVFTGRLPLVFFTNMPTNASMVQNSVTFKTQYDNGKVVGHDSRLDQLAGGMITDMNQIIDKFNLPTTIEKHVAGSKISGVAQDFKMPQVWKSSIAVDYQVPVSFPLTVTGEFMFTKNVNAVTINNINIKNPDEWKYNKLTTVKGADGKDVTTTELLHTGMQRFNGADNRMVYSYSLYDNPDKNVKYAGDFVHYNGKNAVVLDNTSKGYGYTANITVNAQPVDDLMLMLAYTHTESKEVSGLPGSDPISTWQGLNTIDGSNYVDAQRSQYVVPDKVIASVGYYIPFRHKGLLRGTHLNLFYSGYSSGGYSFCYTNDMNGDGINNDLMYIPKDDSEINFKTEEDRVAFWKFVEQDSYLKNHKGQYAEAYAARAPWVHRFDFRLLEDFEFKIGKTKHCFQLSFDIMNVGNLINSKWGISKSNTVSNSNRILKYEGVKSATDLTPGFSMYKVNGEYPTKTYDTYQNYSECWKLQVGIRYVFN
;
A
#
# COMPACT_ATOMS: atom_id res chain seq x y z
N LEU A 1 12.35 -25.19 -4.92
CA LEU A 1 12.02 -26.49 -5.50
C LEU A 1 10.50 -26.61 -5.63
N GLY A 2 9.99 -27.07 -6.78
CA GLY A 2 8.56 -27.25 -6.98
C GLY A 2 8.26 -28.47 -7.85
N PHE A 3 7.24 -29.23 -7.45
CA PHE A 3 6.71 -30.34 -8.22
C PHE A 3 5.22 -30.13 -8.45
N TYR A 4 4.71 -30.55 -9.59
CA TYR A 4 3.26 -30.54 -9.82
C TYR A 4 2.84 -31.74 -10.64
N ALA A 5 1.61 -32.19 -10.43
CA ALA A 5 0.90 -33.15 -11.25
C ALA A 5 -0.49 -32.59 -11.56
N GLN A 6 -0.90 -32.71 -12.81
CA GLN A 6 -2.20 -32.23 -13.29
C GLN A 6 -2.74 -33.19 -14.30
N ASP A 7 -4.04 -33.42 -14.27
CA ASP A 7 -4.75 -34.21 -15.26
C ASP A 7 -6.01 -33.47 -15.73
N GLU A 8 -6.48 -33.84 -16.90
CA GLU A 8 -7.63 -33.27 -17.57
C GLU A 8 -8.57 -34.38 -18.02
N TRP A 9 -9.79 -34.33 -17.52
CA TRP A 9 -10.79 -35.35 -17.81
C TRP A 9 -11.96 -34.76 -18.57
N ASN A 10 -12.22 -35.27 -19.80
CA ASN A 10 -13.36 -34.91 -20.62
C ASN A 10 -14.50 -35.88 -20.38
N LEU A 11 -15.56 -35.42 -19.71
CA LEU A 11 -16.77 -36.19 -19.46
C LEU A 11 -17.77 -35.95 -20.60
N GLY A 12 -17.68 -36.82 -21.59
CA GLY A 12 -18.43 -36.64 -22.85
C GLY A 12 -17.97 -35.39 -23.61
N ASN A 13 -18.91 -34.76 -24.33
CA ASN A 13 -18.62 -33.58 -25.16
C ASN A 13 -18.97 -32.23 -24.47
N SER A 14 -19.44 -32.27 -23.23
CA SER A 14 -19.99 -31.07 -22.58
C SER A 14 -19.29 -30.64 -21.31
N LEU A 15 -18.63 -31.54 -20.59
CA LEU A 15 -17.97 -31.23 -19.33
C LEU A 15 -16.50 -31.62 -19.36
N LYS A 16 -15.67 -30.65 -19.11
CA LYS A 16 -14.23 -30.79 -18.92
C LYS A 16 -13.89 -30.49 -17.47
N LEU A 17 -13.19 -31.41 -16.81
CA LEU A 17 -12.64 -31.25 -15.48
C LEU A 17 -11.10 -31.15 -15.58
N THR A 18 -10.52 -30.25 -14.81
CA THR A 18 -9.08 -30.15 -14.66
C THR A 18 -8.76 -30.20 -13.17
N TYR A 19 -7.89 -31.09 -12.75
CA TYR A 19 -7.49 -31.20 -11.35
C TYR A 19 -6.00 -31.41 -11.24
N GLY A 20 -5.40 -30.92 -10.17
CA GLY A 20 -3.98 -31.03 -9.96
C GLY A 20 -3.55 -30.63 -8.57
N ILE A 21 -2.32 -30.96 -8.29
CA ILE A 21 -1.68 -30.63 -7.03
C ILE A 21 -0.26 -30.14 -7.29
N ARG A 22 0.13 -29.09 -6.58
CA ARG A 22 1.47 -28.53 -6.64
C ARG A 22 2.08 -28.52 -5.26
N PHE A 23 3.35 -28.89 -5.17
CA PHE A 23 4.17 -28.83 -3.96
C PHE A 23 5.29 -27.82 -4.20
N ASP A 24 5.40 -26.84 -3.35
CA ASP A 24 6.45 -25.83 -3.38
C ASP A 24 7.25 -25.86 -2.08
N ASN A 25 8.57 -25.80 -2.19
CA ASN A 25 9.47 -25.65 -1.05
C ASN A 25 10.49 -24.55 -1.37
N LEU A 26 10.51 -23.51 -0.55
CA LEU A 26 11.58 -22.53 -0.56
C LEU A 26 12.67 -23.02 0.40
N MET A 27 13.80 -23.37 -0.17
CA MET A 27 14.97 -23.83 0.59
C MET A 27 15.84 -22.62 0.90
N PHE A 28 16.24 -22.50 2.14
CA PHE A 28 17.17 -21.51 2.62
C PHE A 28 18.48 -22.17 3.01
N ASP A 29 19.58 -21.49 2.74
CA ASP A 29 20.92 -21.87 3.13
C ASP A 29 21.42 -20.89 4.20
N ASN A 30 21.85 -21.42 5.34
CA ASN A 30 22.32 -20.64 6.49
C ASN A 30 23.83 -20.47 6.49
N ASP A 31 24.58 -21.10 5.59
CA ASP A 31 26.07 -21.16 5.64
C ASP A 31 26.73 -19.77 5.58
N ASP A 32 26.07 -18.81 4.90
CA ASP A 32 26.57 -17.43 4.77
C ASP A 32 26.05 -16.49 5.87
N LEU A 33 25.16 -16.95 6.77
CA LEU A 33 24.63 -16.12 7.83
C LEU A 33 25.53 -16.11 9.05
N GLN A 34 25.68 -14.93 9.66
CA GLN A 34 26.41 -14.75 10.91
C GLN A 34 25.46 -14.23 11.98
N ARG A 35 25.35 -14.94 13.09
CA ARG A 35 24.54 -14.50 14.23
C ARG A 35 25.22 -13.33 14.94
N ASN A 36 24.46 -12.28 15.19
CA ASN A 36 24.86 -11.24 16.13
C ASN A 36 24.41 -11.62 17.55
N ASP A 37 25.36 -12.02 18.40
CA ASP A 37 25.05 -12.47 19.76
C ASP A 37 24.45 -11.34 20.62
N ALA A 38 24.84 -10.08 20.40
CA ALA A 38 24.25 -8.96 21.12
C ALA A 38 22.77 -8.70 20.75
N ILE A 39 22.32 -9.12 19.56
CA ILE A 39 20.89 -9.12 19.21
C ILE A 39 20.21 -10.35 19.81
N TYR A 40 20.84 -11.51 19.73
CA TYR A 40 20.27 -12.77 20.24
C TYR A 40 20.07 -12.76 21.76
N GLU A 41 20.95 -12.07 22.52
CA GLU A 41 20.84 -11.91 23.97
C GLU A 41 19.71 -10.97 24.41
N LEU A 42 19.13 -10.17 23.49
CA LEU A 42 17.96 -9.37 23.81
C LEU A 42 16.75 -10.28 24.03
N ASP A 43 16.11 -10.10 25.16
CA ASP A 43 14.91 -10.83 25.56
C ASP A 43 13.66 -9.97 25.36
N PHE A 44 12.72 -10.47 24.58
CA PHE A 44 11.45 -9.87 24.29
C PHE A 44 10.32 -10.79 24.78
N ASP A 45 10.10 -10.85 26.08
CA ASP A 45 9.16 -11.76 26.74
C ASP A 45 9.41 -13.24 26.39
N GLY A 46 10.67 -13.67 26.46
CA GLY A 46 11.10 -15.01 26.10
C GLY A 46 11.29 -15.26 24.61
N GLN A 47 11.10 -14.25 23.76
CA GLN A 47 11.39 -14.31 22.33
C GLN A 47 12.77 -13.72 22.04
N HIS A 48 13.51 -14.36 21.11
CA HIS A 48 14.82 -13.92 20.66
C HIS A 48 14.88 -13.88 19.15
N ILE A 49 15.64 -12.95 18.58
CA ILE A 49 15.89 -12.88 17.13
C ILE A 49 17.25 -13.50 16.84
N ASP A 50 17.27 -14.63 16.14
CA ASP A 50 18.49 -15.26 15.64
C ASP A 50 18.76 -14.76 14.21
N THR A 51 19.73 -13.84 14.08
CA THR A 51 20.12 -13.28 12.77
C THR A 51 21.02 -14.23 11.96
N GLY A 52 21.46 -15.34 12.55
CA GLY A 52 22.24 -16.38 11.91
C GLY A 52 21.42 -17.53 11.34
N LYS A 53 20.09 -17.43 11.36
CA LYS A 53 19.23 -18.53 10.94
C LYS A 53 18.04 -18.04 10.11
N TRP A 54 17.92 -18.57 8.88
CA TRP A 54 16.72 -18.40 8.05
C TRP A 54 15.55 -19.25 8.59
N PRO A 55 14.30 -18.96 8.14
CA PRO A 55 13.15 -19.81 8.44
C PRO A 55 13.39 -21.27 8.01
N ASP A 56 12.73 -22.19 8.70
CA ASP A 56 12.75 -23.60 8.31
C ASP A 56 12.15 -23.80 6.92
N SER A 57 12.83 -24.60 6.09
CA SER A 57 12.30 -24.99 4.78
C SER A 57 11.06 -25.86 4.95
N ARG A 58 9.92 -25.44 4.38
CA ARG A 58 8.65 -26.13 4.53
C ARG A 58 7.97 -26.35 3.20
N TRP A 59 7.38 -27.54 3.04
CA TRP A 59 6.55 -27.84 1.90
C TRP A 59 5.19 -27.16 2.01
N GLN A 60 4.80 -26.45 0.94
CA GLN A 60 3.48 -25.85 0.80
C GLN A 60 2.73 -26.57 -0.31
N ILE A 61 1.51 -26.99 0.00
CA ILE A 61 0.66 -27.80 -0.87
C ILE A 61 -0.40 -26.90 -1.49
N SER A 62 -0.56 -27.00 -2.81
CA SER A 62 -1.47 -26.16 -3.61
C SER A 62 -2.37 -27.04 -4.49
N PRO A 63 -3.42 -27.66 -3.94
CA PRO A 63 -4.42 -28.41 -4.72
C PRO A 63 -5.30 -27.46 -5.54
N ARG A 64 -5.74 -27.89 -6.72
CA ARG A 64 -6.57 -27.14 -7.65
C ARG A 64 -7.58 -28.03 -8.34
N ILE A 65 -8.77 -27.53 -8.53
CA ILE A 65 -9.79 -28.15 -9.39
C ILE A 65 -10.50 -27.07 -10.19
N GLY A 66 -10.79 -27.33 -11.43
CA GLY A 66 -11.55 -26.46 -12.32
C GLY A 66 -12.46 -27.24 -13.24
N PHE A 67 -13.46 -26.58 -13.76
CA PHE A 67 -14.38 -27.18 -14.72
C PHE A 67 -14.82 -26.15 -15.77
N VAL A 68 -15.14 -26.68 -16.94
CA VAL A 68 -15.86 -25.97 -18.01
C VAL A 68 -17.00 -26.86 -18.48
N TRP A 69 -18.22 -26.36 -18.38
CA TRP A 69 -19.41 -27.08 -18.74
C TRP A 69 -20.20 -26.34 -19.81
N ASP A 70 -20.38 -26.96 -20.96
CA ASP A 70 -21.29 -26.55 -22.02
C ASP A 70 -22.67 -27.18 -21.71
N VAL A 71 -23.57 -26.39 -21.10
CA VAL A 71 -24.81 -26.89 -20.50
C VAL A 71 -25.71 -27.53 -21.54
N PHE A 72 -25.86 -26.91 -22.70
CA PHE A 72 -26.76 -27.36 -23.77
C PHE A 72 -26.04 -28.08 -24.92
N LYS A 73 -24.72 -28.18 -24.88
CA LYS A 73 -23.86 -28.79 -25.90
C LYS A 73 -23.81 -28.04 -27.24
N ASP A 74 -24.32 -26.84 -27.30
CA ASP A 74 -24.40 -25.95 -28.45
C ASP A 74 -23.60 -24.66 -28.25
N LYS A 75 -22.88 -24.56 -27.12
CA LYS A 75 -22.09 -23.40 -26.68
C LYS A 75 -22.91 -22.15 -26.36
N SER A 76 -24.25 -22.23 -26.34
CA SER A 76 -25.12 -21.09 -26.00
C SER A 76 -25.05 -20.72 -24.53
N LEU A 77 -24.80 -21.69 -23.63
CA LEU A 77 -24.59 -21.47 -22.20
C LEU A 77 -23.40 -22.28 -21.71
N LYS A 78 -22.35 -21.60 -21.28
CA LYS A 78 -21.19 -22.20 -20.62
C LYS A 78 -21.10 -21.75 -19.19
N VAL A 79 -20.89 -22.71 -18.29
CA VAL A 79 -20.55 -22.46 -16.89
C VAL A 79 -19.13 -22.92 -16.66
N ARG A 80 -18.29 -22.06 -16.14
CA ARG A 80 -16.89 -22.38 -15.82
C ARG A 80 -16.56 -21.91 -14.42
N GLY A 81 -15.66 -22.63 -13.78
CA GLY A 81 -15.25 -22.26 -12.43
C GLY A 81 -14.13 -23.15 -11.93
N GLY A 82 -13.70 -22.82 -10.74
CA GLY A 82 -12.66 -23.61 -10.08
C GLY A 82 -12.36 -23.09 -8.69
N THR A 83 -11.65 -23.93 -7.94
CA THR A 83 -11.16 -23.58 -6.62
C THR A 83 -9.77 -24.18 -6.43
N GLY A 84 -8.97 -23.54 -5.59
CA GLY A 84 -7.64 -24.04 -5.29
C GLY A 84 -6.87 -23.15 -4.34
N VAL A 85 -5.76 -23.70 -3.86
CA VAL A 85 -4.76 -22.96 -3.09
C VAL A 85 -3.63 -22.55 -4.01
N PHE A 86 -3.15 -21.33 -3.86
CA PHE A 86 -2.10 -20.76 -4.69
C PHE A 86 -1.00 -20.18 -3.79
N THR A 87 0.22 -20.67 -3.98
CA THR A 87 1.41 -20.16 -3.32
C THR A 87 2.00 -19.01 -4.12
N GLY A 88 2.20 -17.87 -3.44
CA GLY A 88 2.86 -16.69 -3.98
C GLY A 88 4.34 -16.65 -3.59
N ARG A 89 5.02 -15.59 -4.03
CA ARG A 89 6.41 -15.33 -3.67
C ARG A 89 6.51 -13.94 -3.04
N LEU A 90 7.09 -13.88 -1.84
CA LEU A 90 7.45 -12.61 -1.22
C LEU A 90 8.75 -12.08 -1.85
N PRO A 91 8.88 -10.77 -2.14
CA PRO A 91 10.15 -10.18 -2.55
C PRO A 91 11.26 -10.47 -1.54
N LEU A 92 12.41 -10.94 -2.01
CA LEU A 92 13.51 -11.40 -1.13
C LEU A 92 14.09 -10.27 -0.27
N VAL A 93 13.89 -9.01 -0.62
CA VAL A 93 14.31 -7.86 0.18
C VAL A 93 13.77 -7.90 1.62
N PHE A 94 12.57 -8.45 1.84
CA PHE A 94 12.01 -8.60 3.18
C PHE A 94 12.79 -9.60 4.04
N PHE A 95 13.42 -10.59 3.44
CA PHE A 95 14.29 -11.55 4.12
C PHE A 95 15.69 -10.97 4.33
N THR A 96 16.28 -10.37 3.28
CA THR A 96 17.67 -9.87 3.33
C THR A 96 17.87 -8.71 4.29
N ASN A 97 16.77 -8.06 4.74
CA ASN A 97 16.85 -7.07 5.81
C ASN A 97 17.28 -7.67 7.16
N MET A 98 17.08 -8.97 7.41
CA MET A 98 17.56 -9.62 8.62
C MET A 98 19.09 -9.56 8.73
N PRO A 99 19.89 -10.11 7.81
CA PRO A 99 21.35 -10.00 7.87
C PRO A 99 21.85 -8.56 7.67
N THR A 100 21.18 -7.74 6.82
CA THR A 100 21.59 -6.35 6.59
C THR A 100 21.48 -5.50 7.85
N ASN A 101 20.42 -5.68 8.64
CA ASN A 101 20.20 -4.96 9.89
C ASN A 101 20.87 -5.64 11.10
N ALA A 102 21.52 -6.77 10.89
CA ALA A 102 22.24 -7.49 11.95
C ALA A 102 23.58 -6.85 12.34
N SER A 103 24.04 -5.82 11.62
CA SER A 103 25.38 -5.20 11.82
C SER A 103 26.56 -6.17 11.65
N MET A 104 26.35 -7.29 10.92
CA MET A 104 27.34 -8.34 10.70
C MET A 104 27.87 -8.38 9.26
N VAL A 105 27.28 -7.62 8.34
CA VAL A 105 27.60 -7.67 6.89
C VAL A 105 28.26 -6.38 6.39
N GLN A 106 28.25 -5.30 7.18
CA GLN A 106 28.84 -4.02 6.79
C GLN A 106 29.22 -3.16 7.99
N ASN A 107 30.27 -2.37 7.83
CA ASN A 107 30.59 -1.25 8.71
C ASN A 107 30.05 0.04 8.08
N SER A 108 29.52 0.96 8.90
CA SER A 108 29.06 2.27 8.47
C SER A 108 29.80 3.34 9.24
N VAL A 109 30.52 4.21 8.51
CA VAL A 109 31.22 5.36 9.09
C VAL A 109 30.70 6.62 8.41
N THR A 110 30.20 7.57 9.20
CA THR A 110 29.65 8.83 8.70
C THR A 110 30.48 10.01 9.13
N PHE A 111 30.98 10.78 8.17
CA PHE A 111 31.61 12.07 8.38
C PHE A 111 30.58 13.16 8.09
N LYS A 112 30.30 14.06 9.04
CA LYS A 112 29.32 15.11 8.84
C LYS A 112 29.65 16.40 9.53
N THR A 113 29.21 17.51 8.96
CA THR A 113 29.10 18.81 9.62
C THR A 113 27.65 18.97 10.13
N GLN A 114 27.49 19.28 11.40
CA GLN A 114 26.19 19.52 12.02
C GLN A 114 25.92 21.02 12.07
N TYR A 115 24.69 21.40 11.73
CA TYR A 115 24.23 22.77 11.76
C TYR A 115 23.04 22.90 12.70
N ASP A 116 23.02 23.99 13.46
CA ASP A 116 21.85 24.45 14.20
C ASP A 116 21.60 25.91 13.84
N ASN A 117 20.38 26.23 13.36
CA ASN A 117 20.00 27.56 12.90
C ASN A 117 21.03 28.21 11.94
N GLY A 118 21.59 27.42 11.04
CA GLY A 118 22.58 27.84 10.04
C GLY A 118 23.99 28.03 10.58
N LYS A 119 24.25 27.75 11.86
CA LYS A 119 25.59 27.78 12.47
C LYS A 119 26.12 26.37 12.61
N VAL A 120 27.42 26.20 12.36
CA VAL A 120 28.11 24.93 12.60
C VAL A 120 28.20 24.71 14.12
N VAL A 121 27.59 23.60 14.59
CA VAL A 121 27.62 23.15 15.99
C VAL A 121 28.50 21.92 16.19
N GLY A 122 28.90 21.26 15.10
CA GLY A 122 29.83 20.14 15.10
C GLY A 122 30.40 19.93 13.71
N HIS A 123 31.72 19.65 13.62
CA HIS A 123 32.38 19.37 12.36
C HIS A 123 33.38 18.20 12.55
N ASP A 124 33.25 17.19 11.68
CA ASP A 124 34.22 16.10 11.64
C ASP A 124 35.43 16.52 10.79
N SER A 125 36.55 16.72 11.44
CA SER A 125 37.81 17.18 10.80
C SER A 125 38.36 16.24 9.71
N ARG A 126 37.85 14.99 9.63
CA ARG A 126 38.19 14.07 8.54
C ARG A 126 37.64 14.56 7.19
N LEU A 127 36.57 15.37 7.20
CA LEU A 127 36.06 16.00 5.99
C LEU A 127 37.07 16.97 5.36
N ASP A 128 37.88 17.68 6.17
CA ASP A 128 38.87 18.61 5.67
C ASP A 128 39.97 17.88 4.88
N GLN A 129 40.24 16.64 5.24
CA GLN A 129 41.21 15.80 4.56
C GLN A 129 40.71 15.27 3.20
N LEU A 130 39.39 15.39 2.91
CA LEU A 130 38.76 15.06 1.63
C LEU A 130 38.66 16.27 0.70
N ALA A 131 38.95 17.48 1.16
CA ALA A 131 38.81 18.71 0.40
C ALA A 131 39.76 18.82 -0.83
N GLY A 132 40.74 17.91 -0.97
CA GLY A 132 41.71 17.88 -2.08
C GLY A 132 41.22 17.20 -3.37
N GLY A 133 40.03 16.70 -3.43
CA GLY A 133 39.44 16.03 -4.60
C GLY A 133 38.67 14.78 -4.26
N MET A 134 37.97 14.23 -5.27
CA MET A 134 37.15 13.01 -5.10
C MET A 134 38.07 11.77 -5.07
N ILE A 135 38.00 11.01 -3.99
CA ILE A 135 38.63 9.69 -3.90
C ILE A 135 37.64 8.66 -4.44
N THR A 136 38.02 7.97 -5.50
CA THR A 136 37.17 6.98 -6.18
C THR A 136 37.51 5.54 -5.79
N ASP A 137 38.66 5.33 -5.17
CA ASP A 137 39.09 4.02 -4.68
C ASP A 137 38.78 3.92 -3.16
N MET A 138 37.91 2.97 -2.81
CA MET A 138 37.51 2.73 -1.42
C MET A 138 38.67 2.33 -0.53
N ASN A 139 39.66 1.59 -1.03
CA ASN A 139 40.84 1.20 -0.24
C ASN A 139 41.65 2.40 0.22
N GLN A 140 41.75 3.44 -0.62
CA GLN A 140 42.43 4.69 -0.22
C GLN A 140 41.69 5.41 0.92
N ILE A 141 40.34 5.31 0.96
CA ILE A 141 39.54 5.88 2.06
C ILE A 141 39.75 5.05 3.34
N ILE A 142 39.70 3.72 3.21
CA ILE A 142 39.93 2.80 4.33
C ILE A 142 41.28 3.05 4.96
N ASP A 143 42.35 3.08 4.17
CA ASP A 143 43.71 3.27 4.64
C ASP A 143 43.92 4.67 5.23
N LYS A 144 43.41 5.72 4.55
CA LYS A 144 43.55 7.11 4.97
C LYS A 144 42.94 7.39 6.34
N PHE A 145 41.80 6.77 6.64
CA PHE A 145 41.06 6.99 7.88
C PHE A 145 41.12 5.80 8.85
N ASN A 146 41.97 4.80 8.53
CA ASN A 146 42.10 3.56 9.31
C ASN A 146 40.72 2.97 9.66
N LEU A 147 39.90 2.79 8.64
CA LEU A 147 38.54 2.27 8.84
C LEU A 147 38.59 0.76 9.07
N PRO A 148 37.73 0.22 9.95
CA PRO A 148 37.67 -1.22 10.19
C PRO A 148 37.18 -1.95 8.94
N THR A 149 37.89 -3.00 8.53
CA THR A 149 37.52 -3.89 7.42
C THR A 149 36.86 -5.19 7.89
N THR A 150 36.86 -5.41 9.20
CA THR A 150 36.22 -6.55 9.87
C THR A 150 35.26 -6.04 10.96
N ILE A 151 34.34 -6.88 11.36
CA ILE A 151 33.42 -6.57 12.46
C ILE A 151 34.15 -6.80 13.78
N GLU A 152 34.43 -5.70 14.49
CA GLU A 152 35.20 -5.75 15.76
C GLU A 152 34.32 -5.99 16.99
N LYS A 153 33.04 -5.59 16.93
CA LYS A 153 32.10 -5.73 18.04
C LYS A 153 30.70 -6.11 17.55
N HIS A 154 30.10 -7.07 18.23
CA HIS A 154 28.71 -7.39 18.08
C HIS A 154 27.86 -6.33 18.81
N VAL A 155 27.16 -5.49 18.07
CA VAL A 155 26.32 -4.41 18.61
C VAL A 155 24.91 -4.55 18.06
N ALA A 156 23.93 -4.54 18.94
CA ALA A 156 22.53 -4.47 18.53
C ALA A 156 22.19 -3.03 18.10
N GLY A 157 21.99 -2.82 16.80
CA GLY A 157 21.55 -1.55 16.24
C GLY A 157 20.16 -1.12 16.70
N SER A 158 19.71 0.05 16.23
CA SER A 158 18.35 0.54 16.50
C SER A 158 17.27 -0.13 15.65
N LYS A 159 17.65 -0.68 14.49
CA LYS A 159 16.77 -1.42 13.57
C LYS A 159 17.16 -2.89 13.60
N ILE A 160 16.29 -3.73 14.11
CA ILE A 160 16.47 -5.18 14.17
C ILE A 160 15.33 -5.80 13.35
N SER A 161 15.70 -6.67 12.41
CA SER A 161 14.73 -7.41 11.61
C SER A 161 14.92 -8.89 11.83
N GLY A 162 13.84 -9.62 12.03
CA GLY A 162 13.79 -11.07 12.14
C GLY A 162 12.76 -11.67 11.22
N VAL A 163 12.82 -12.98 11.07
CA VAL A 163 11.82 -13.77 10.37
C VAL A 163 11.41 -14.93 11.30
N ALA A 164 10.12 -15.15 11.46
CA ALA A 164 9.62 -16.27 12.26
C ALA A 164 10.15 -17.60 11.71
N GLN A 165 10.58 -18.51 12.59
CA GLN A 165 11.19 -19.77 12.17
C GLN A 165 10.20 -20.66 11.40
N ASP A 166 8.93 -20.53 11.66
CA ASP A 166 7.85 -21.27 11.00
C ASP A 166 7.20 -20.48 9.85
N PHE A 167 7.80 -19.38 9.40
CA PHE A 167 7.32 -18.55 8.29
C PHE A 167 7.08 -19.39 7.03
N LYS A 168 5.94 -19.11 6.38
CA LYS A 168 5.53 -19.73 5.12
C LYS A 168 5.38 -18.67 4.05
N MET A 169 5.72 -19.01 2.81
CA MET A 169 5.41 -18.13 1.68
C MET A 169 3.92 -17.85 1.61
N PRO A 170 3.53 -16.65 1.13
CA PRO A 170 2.12 -16.28 1.04
C PRO A 170 1.31 -17.31 0.28
N GLN A 171 0.19 -17.72 0.86
CA GLN A 171 -0.79 -18.59 0.22
C GLN A 171 -2.18 -18.01 0.30
N VAL A 172 -2.92 -18.19 -0.78
CA VAL A 172 -4.33 -17.78 -0.87
C VAL A 172 -5.16 -18.93 -1.38
N TRP A 173 -6.35 -19.08 -0.85
CA TRP A 173 -7.41 -19.89 -1.44
C TRP A 173 -8.24 -19.00 -2.35
N LYS A 174 -8.40 -19.42 -3.62
CA LYS A 174 -9.24 -18.73 -4.61
C LYS A 174 -10.32 -19.66 -5.13
N SER A 175 -11.53 -19.12 -5.29
CA SER A 175 -12.64 -19.77 -5.96
C SER A 175 -13.26 -18.81 -6.96
N SER A 176 -13.62 -19.30 -8.13
CA SER A 176 -14.30 -18.52 -9.15
C SER A 176 -15.42 -19.31 -9.79
N ILE A 177 -16.44 -18.58 -10.22
CA ILE A 177 -17.50 -19.10 -11.09
C ILE A 177 -17.82 -18.03 -12.14
N ALA A 178 -18.02 -18.47 -13.37
CA ALA A 178 -18.45 -17.61 -14.47
C ALA A 178 -19.49 -18.31 -15.33
N VAL A 179 -20.37 -17.49 -15.90
CA VAL A 179 -21.42 -17.90 -16.82
C VAL A 179 -21.29 -17.07 -18.08
N ASP A 180 -21.08 -17.73 -19.21
CA ASP A 180 -21.07 -17.13 -20.53
C ASP A 180 -22.38 -17.53 -21.25
N TYR A 181 -23.23 -16.55 -21.53
CA TYR A 181 -24.53 -16.76 -22.17
C TYR A 181 -24.62 -16.05 -23.53
N GLN A 182 -24.84 -16.82 -24.59
CA GLN A 182 -25.17 -16.30 -25.91
C GLN A 182 -26.68 -16.04 -25.96
N VAL A 183 -27.06 -14.76 -25.98
CA VAL A 183 -28.45 -14.35 -25.99
C VAL A 183 -29.08 -14.70 -27.37
N PRO A 184 -30.24 -15.38 -27.43
CA PRO A 184 -30.85 -15.79 -28.68
C PRO A 184 -31.56 -14.63 -29.41
N VAL A 185 -30.79 -13.72 -29.95
CA VAL A 185 -31.21 -12.59 -30.79
C VAL A 185 -30.65 -12.73 -32.21
N SER A 186 -31.06 -11.85 -33.12
CA SER A 186 -30.70 -11.92 -34.54
C SER A 186 -29.23 -11.57 -34.83
N PHE A 187 -28.45 -11.15 -33.84
CA PHE A 187 -27.04 -10.79 -33.95
C PHE A 187 -26.23 -11.40 -32.81
N PRO A 188 -24.91 -11.55 -32.94
CA PRO A 188 -24.06 -12.01 -31.87
C PRO A 188 -24.14 -11.11 -30.62
N LEU A 189 -24.68 -11.65 -29.53
CA LEU A 189 -24.76 -10.97 -28.22
C LEU A 189 -24.38 -11.98 -27.14
N THR A 190 -23.29 -11.69 -26.45
CA THR A 190 -22.81 -12.50 -25.32
C THR A 190 -22.81 -11.69 -24.03
N VAL A 191 -23.37 -12.27 -22.99
CA VAL A 191 -23.31 -11.73 -21.62
C VAL A 191 -22.49 -12.69 -20.77
N THR A 192 -21.44 -12.17 -20.15
CA THR A 192 -20.59 -12.93 -19.20
C THR A 192 -20.74 -12.33 -17.82
N GLY A 193 -21.11 -13.15 -16.84
CA GLY A 193 -21.05 -12.83 -15.42
C GLY A 193 -19.95 -13.65 -14.76
N GLU A 194 -19.09 -13.01 -13.96
CA GLU A 194 -18.02 -13.70 -13.25
C GLU A 194 -17.93 -13.22 -11.80
N PHE A 195 -17.76 -14.17 -10.88
CA PHE A 195 -17.50 -13.90 -9.48
C PHE A 195 -16.25 -14.66 -9.04
N MET A 196 -15.35 -13.97 -8.35
CA MET A 196 -14.15 -14.56 -7.76
C MET A 196 -14.06 -14.16 -6.29
N PHE A 197 -13.77 -15.14 -5.45
CA PHE A 197 -13.48 -14.98 -4.03
C PHE A 197 -12.06 -15.42 -3.71
N THR A 198 -11.38 -14.69 -2.84
CA THR A 198 -10.04 -14.98 -2.36
C THR A 198 -10.00 -14.88 -0.83
N LYS A 199 -9.40 -15.87 -0.18
CA LYS A 199 -9.16 -15.88 1.26
C LYS A 199 -7.67 -16.09 1.52
N ASN A 200 -7.08 -15.29 2.41
CA ASN A 200 -5.70 -15.49 2.84
C ASN A 200 -5.59 -16.77 3.69
N VAL A 201 -4.59 -17.59 3.38
CA VAL A 201 -4.20 -18.78 4.16
C VAL A 201 -2.95 -18.45 4.96
N ASN A 202 -1.93 -17.94 4.29
CA ASN A 202 -0.70 -17.44 4.89
C ASN A 202 -0.40 -16.07 4.25
N ALA A 203 -1.00 -14.99 4.74
CA ALA A 203 -0.60 -13.64 4.35
C ALA A 203 0.58 -13.20 5.22
N VAL A 204 1.29 -12.19 4.77
CA VAL A 204 2.40 -11.61 5.52
C VAL A 204 1.87 -10.64 6.57
N THR A 205 2.39 -10.73 7.78
CA THR A 205 2.25 -9.72 8.84
C THR A 205 3.61 -9.37 9.40
N ILE A 206 3.72 -8.24 10.06
CA ILE A 206 4.96 -7.77 10.68
C ILE A 206 4.61 -7.24 12.06
N ASN A 207 5.29 -7.76 13.07
CA ASN A 207 5.10 -7.39 14.46
C ASN A 207 6.40 -6.84 15.05
N ASN A 208 6.33 -5.77 15.80
CA ASN A 208 7.45 -5.26 16.58
C ASN A 208 7.43 -5.90 17.97
N ILE A 209 8.26 -6.91 18.18
CA ILE A 209 8.33 -7.64 19.44
C ILE A 209 9.02 -6.87 20.57
N ASN A 210 9.60 -5.69 20.27
CA ASN A 210 10.12 -4.79 21.30
C ASN A 210 9.02 -4.07 22.09
N ILE A 211 7.76 -4.13 21.64
CA ILE A 211 6.61 -3.58 22.40
C ILE A 211 6.20 -4.59 23.46
N LYS A 212 6.23 -4.17 24.71
CA LYS A 212 5.83 -4.95 25.89
C LYS A 212 4.35 -5.31 25.85
N ASN A 213 3.97 -6.32 26.63
CA ASN A 213 2.58 -6.58 26.91
C ASN A 213 1.91 -5.29 27.47
N PRO A 214 0.72 -4.90 27.01
CA PRO A 214 0.03 -3.71 27.46
C PRO A 214 -0.20 -3.63 28.99
N ASP A 215 -0.31 -4.76 29.67
CA ASP A 215 -0.46 -4.80 31.14
C ASP A 215 0.81 -4.34 31.90
N GLU A 216 1.95 -4.32 31.24
CA GLU A 216 3.25 -3.95 31.82
C GLU A 216 3.67 -2.51 31.51
N TRP A 217 2.89 -1.78 30.69
CA TRP A 217 3.21 -0.41 30.33
C TRP A 217 3.22 0.49 31.57
N LYS A 218 4.14 1.45 31.57
CA LYS A 218 4.25 2.43 32.67
C LYS A 218 4.19 3.83 32.11
N TYR A 219 3.56 4.72 32.85
CA TYR A 219 3.49 6.15 32.52
C TYR A 219 4.21 6.91 33.61
N ASN A 220 5.20 7.68 33.19
CA ASN A 220 6.13 8.36 34.07
C ASN A 220 6.06 9.86 33.88
N LYS A 221 6.15 10.60 35.00
CA LYS A 221 6.42 12.02 34.99
C LYS A 221 7.93 12.22 35.20
N LEU A 222 8.54 12.90 34.27
CA LEU A 222 9.97 13.23 34.25
C LEU A 222 10.12 14.71 34.61
N THR A 223 10.83 15.01 35.71
CA THR A 223 11.10 16.38 36.13
C THR A 223 12.59 16.65 36.05
N THR A 224 13.01 17.61 35.23
CA THR A 224 14.42 17.98 35.04
C THR A 224 14.72 19.29 35.79
N VAL A 225 15.69 19.26 36.68
CA VAL A 225 16.17 20.41 37.44
C VAL A 225 17.68 20.54 37.33
N LYS A 226 18.21 21.75 37.56
CA LYS A 226 19.65 21.96 37.65
C LYS A 226 20.16 21.45 38.99
N GLY A 227 21.11 20.52 38.94
CA GLY A 227 21.85 20.05 40.11
C GLY A 227 22.83 21.09 40.67
N ALA A 228 23.42 20.83 41.82
CA ALA A 228 24.38 21.69 42.46
C ALA A 228 25.64 21.94 41.62
N ASP A 229 25.95 21.04 40.71
CA ASP A 229 27.05 21.12 39.73
C ASP A 229 26.68 21.81 38.41
N GLY A 230 25.45 22.36 38.33
CA GLY A 230 24.87 23.02 37.14
C GLY A 230 24.42 22.08 36.03
N LYS A 231 24.59 20.74 36.19
CA LYS A 231 24.11 19.75 35.23
C LYS A 231 22.63 19.45 35.42
N ASP A 232 21.99 18.99 34.34
CA ASP A 232 20.61 18.57 34.40
C ASP A 232 20.46 17.24 35.14
N VAL A 233 19.58 17.22 36.14
CA VAL A 233 19.18 16.03 36.88
C VAL A 233 17.70 15.76 36.61
N THR A 234 17.39 14.60 36.08
CA THR A 234 16.00 14.18 35.81
C THR A 234 15.56 13.16 36.84
N THR A 235 14.47 13.46 37.55
CA THR A 235 13.78 12.53 38.43
C THR A 235 12.57 11.94 37.73
N THR A 236 12.26 10.67 38.06
CA THR A 236 11.16 9.90 37.49
C THR A 236 10.15 9.55 38.58
N GLU A 237 8.91 9.91 38.37
CA GLU A 237 7.76 9.55 39.22
C GLU A 237 6.82 8.66 38.41
N LEU A 238 6.55 7.44 38.90
CA LEU A 238 5.59 6.52 38.30
C LEU A 238 4.17 7.02 38.59
N LEU A 239 3.39 7.25 37.52
CA LEU A 239 2.00 7.71 37.62
C LEU A 239 1.00 6.56 37.50
N HIS A 240 1.24 5.63 36.57
CA HIS A 240 0.31 4.53 36.27
C HIS A 240 1.05 3.32 35.73
N THR A 241 0.50 2.12 35.99
CA THR A 241 0.93 0.84 35.38
C THR A 241 -0.27 0.20 34.69
N GLY A 242 -0.02 -0.42 33.54
CA GLY A 242 -1.04 -0.93 32.64
C GLY A 242 -1.42 0.07 31.56
N MET A 243 -1.85 -0.42 30.42
CA MET A 243 -2.25 0.37 29.26
C MET A 243 -3.40 1.34 29.60
N GLN A 244 -3.31 2.55 29.14
CA GLN A 244 -4.37 3.55 29.24
C GLN A 244 -4.99 3.81 27.87
N ARG A 245 -6.20 4.38 27.88
CA ARG A 245 -6.91 4.89 26.70
C ARG A 245 -7.25 6.34 26.89
N PHE A 246 -7.42 7.10 25.80
CA PHE A 246 -7.95 8.45 25.88
C PHE A 246 -9.37 8.44 26.45
N ASN A 247 -9.71 9.52 27.14
CA ASN A 247 -11.06 9.77 27.61
C ASN A 247 -11.90 10.35 26.47
N GLY A 248 -13.14 9.87 26.33
CA GLY A 248 -14.07 10.40 25.33
C GLY A 248 -14.34 9.45 24.19
N ALA A 249 -14.76 9.99 23.05
CA ALA A 249 -15.21 9.22 21.91
C ALA A 249 -14.04 8.59 21.13
N ASP A 250 -12.92 9.28 20.99
CA ASP A 250 -11.66 8.68 20.50
C ASP A 250 -10.97 7.95 21.65
N ASN A 251 -11.29 6.68 21.79
CA ASN A 251 -10.86 5.82 22.90
C ASN A 251 -9.75 4.86 22.46
N ARG A 252 -8.73 5.36 21.75
CA ARG A 252 -7.56 4.54 21.34
C ARG A 252 -6.58 4.32 22.47
N MET A 253 -5.70 3.32 22.33
CA MET A 253 -4.57 3.09 23.22
C MET A 253 -3.65 4.30 23.26
N VAL A 254 -3.08 4.59 24.43
CA VAL A 254 -2.11 5.67 24.63
C VAL A 254 -0.78 5.05 25.00
N TYR A 255 0.24 5.23 24.20
CA TYR A 255 1.61 4.78 24.47
C TYR A 255 2.38 5.82 25.29
N SER A 256 2.19 7.09 24.91
CA SER A 256 2.77 8.24 25.60
C SER A 256 1.91 9.47 25.33
N TYR A 257 2.01 10.50 26.14
CA TYR A 257 1.24 11.71 25.94
C TYR A 257 1.99 12.97 26.36
N SER A 258 1.55 14.12 25.86
CA SER A 258 1.93 15.46 26.33
C SER A 258 0.71 16.16 26.90
N LEU A 259 0.93 17.19 27.72
CA LEU A 259 -0.18 18.02 28.17
C LEU A 259 -0.51 19.09 27.12
N TYR A 260 -1.79 19.34 26.94
CA TYR A 260 -2.37 20.37 26.07
C TYR A 260 -1.75 21.76 26.30
N ASP A 261 -1.72 22.19 27.54
CA ASP A 261 -1.04 23.40 27.99
C ASP A 261 -0.09 23.04 29.14
N ASN A 262 1.13 22.58 28.80
CA ASN A 262 2.11 22.28 29.85
C ASN A 262 2.71 23.56 30.42
N PRO A 263 2.34 23.92 31.66
CA PRO A 263 2.82 25.17 32.29
C PRO A 263 4.31 25.11 32.69
N ASP A 264 4.84 23.89 32.90
CA ASP A 264 6.23 23.65 33.29
C ASP A 264 6.99 22.90 32.19
N LYS A 265 7.87 23.61 31.51
CA LYS A 265 8.71 23.03 30.44
C LYS A 265 9.74 22.03 30.94
N ASN A 266 10.03 22.00 32.25
CA ASN A 266 10.92 21.03 32.87
C ASN A 266 10.23 19.69 33.16
N VAL A 267 8.89 19.65 33.01
CA VAL A 267 8.10 18.43 33.21
C VAL A 267 7.72 17.81 31.86
N LYS A 268 7.99 16.53 31.69
CA LYS A 268 7.56 15.71 30.54
C LYS A 268 6.86 14.47 31.03
N TYR A 269 5.96 13.95 30.21
CA TYR A 269 5.28 12.69 30.44
C TYR A 269 5.75 11.67 29.39
N ALA A 270 6.15 10.50 29.82
CA ALA A 270 6.72 9.47 28.96
C ALA A 270 6.13 8.10 29.25
N GLY A 271 5.75 7.41 28.20
CA GLY A 271 5.40 5.98 28.29
C GLY A 271 6.66 5.10 28.25
N ASP A 272 6.68 4.08 29.08
CA ASP A 272 7.65 2.99 29.05
C ASP A 272 6.89 1.74 28.58
N PHE A 273 6.84 1.55 27.28
CA PHE A 273 6.07 0.51 26.58
C PHE A 273 6.95 -0.40 25.72
N VAL A 274 8.27 -0.22 25.75
CA VAL A 274 9.23 -1.03 25.00
C VAL A 274 10.24 -1.71 25.93
N HIS A 275 10.71 -2.90 25.55
CA HIS A 275 11.76 -3.60 26.29
C HIS A 275 13.08 -2.83 26.27
N TYR A 276 13.43 -2.33 25.08
CA TYR A 276 14.70 -1.61 24.86
C TYR A 276 14.45 -0.27 24.15
N ASN A 277 14.74 0.83 24.84
CA ASN A 277 14.58 2.17 24.32
C ASN A 277 15.46 2.41 23.08
N GLY A 278 14.90 3.12 22.10
CA GLY A 278 15.57 3.47 20.85
C GLY A 278 15.77 2.30 19.89
N LYS A 279 15.10 1.15 20.12
CA LYS A 279 15.13 -0.01 19.23
C LYS A 279 13.76 -0.33 18.67
N ASN A 280 13.75 -0.81 17.42
CA ASN A 280 12.65 -1.54 16.81
C ASN A 280 13.14 -2.96 16.51
N ALA A 281 12.41 -3.97 16.94
CA ALA A 281 12.68 -5.37 16.68
C ALA A 281 11.47 -5.98 15.96
N VAL A 282 11.48 -5.89 14.62
CA VAL A 282 10.35 -6.33 13.79
C VAL A 282 10.57 -7.75 13.27
N VAL A 283 9.54 -8.57 13.40
CA VAL A 283 9.55 -9.96 12.93
C VAL A 283 8.52 -10.13 11.82
N LEU A 284 8.99 -10.64 10.69
CA LEU A 284 8.16 -11.07 9.57
C LEU A 284 7.48 -12.39 9.93
N ASP A 285 6.16 -12.43 9.85
CA ASP A 285 5.34 -13.56 10.28
C ASP A 285 4.14 -13.76 9.34
N ASN A 286 3.30 -14.74 9.60
CA ASN A 286 2.12 -15.07 8.83
C ASN A 286 0.82 -14.78 9.58
N THR A 287 -0.22 -14.49 8.81
CA THR A 287 -1.60 -14.37 9.28
C THR A 287 -2.58 -14.98 8.29
N SER A 288 -3.71 -15.50 8.76
CA SER A 288 -4.82 -15.93 7.92
C SER A 288 -5.88 -14.83 7.72
N LYS A 289 -5.68 -13.65 8.32
CA LYS A 289 -6.60 -12.52 8.19
C LYS A 289 -6.58 -11.97 6.75
N GLY A 290 -7.72 -11.49 6.32
CA GLY A 290 -7.89 -10.87 5.01
C GLY A 290 -8.61 -11.77 4.00
N TYR A 291 -9.30 -11.09 3.09
CA TYR A 291 -10.07 -11.69 1.99
C TYR A 291 -10.28 -10.66 0.88
N GLY A 292 -10.73 -11.13 -0.27
CA GLY A 292 -11.17 -10.25 -1.34
C GLY A 292 -12.21 -10.94 -2.22
N TYR A 293 -13.00 -10.14 -2.92
CA TYR A 293 -13.89 -10.64 -3.98
C TYR A 293 -13.93 -9.66 -5.14
N THR A 294 -14.20 -10.21 -6.32
CA THR A 294 -14.43 -9.44 -7.54
C THR A 294 -15.68 -9.99 -8.23
N ALA A 295 -16.60 -9.10 -8.57
CA ALA A 295 -17.74 -9.38 -9.41
C ALA A 295 -17.61 -8.59 -10.72
N ASN A 296 -17.76 -9.28 -11.86
CA ASN A 296 -17.68 -8.69 -13.18
C ASN A 296 -18.90 -9.07 -14.02
N ILE A 297 -19.41 -8.11 -14.77
CA ILE A 297 -20.36 -8.36 -15.86
C ILE A 297 -19.84 -7.72 -17.15
N THR A 298 -19.83 -8.50 -18.23
CA THR A 298 -19.38 -8.04 -19.55
C THR A 298 -20.43 -8.36 -20.58
N VAL A 299 -20.74 -7.39 -21.43
CA VAL A 299 -21.63 -7.52 -22.57
C VAL A 299 -20.85 -7.25 -23.85
N ASN A 300 -20.84 -8.19 -24.78
CA ASN A 300 -20.28 -8.04 -26.11
C ASN A 300 -21.40 -8.18 -27.13
N ALA A 301 -21.53 -7.23 -28.05
CA ALA A 301 -22.55 -7.23 -29.09
C ALA A 301 -21.95 -6.87 -30.45
N GLN A 302 -22.46 -7.52 -31.49
CA GLN A 302 -22.15 -7.22 -32.89
C GLN A 302 -23.47 -7.06 -33.66
N PRO A 303 -24.17 -5.91 -33.50
CA PRO A 303 -25.50 -5.69 -34.08
C PRO A 303 -25.51 -5.75 -35.61
N VAL A 304 -24.40 -5.36 -36.25
CA VAL A 304 -24.13 -5.48 -37.67
C VAL A 304 -22.67 -5.91 -37.87
N ASP A 305 -22.32 -6.46 -39.04
CA ASP A 305 -21.00 -7.05 -39.29
C ASP A 305 -19.82 -6.12 -38.98
N ASP A 306 -20.00 -4.85 -39.20
CA ASP A 306 -18.93 -3.84 -39.08
C ASP A 306 -18.94 -3.08 -37.73
N LEU A 307 -19.87 -3.38 -36.82
CA LEU A 307 -19.99 -2.69 -35.52
C LEU A 307 -19.80 -3.65 -34.35
N MET A 308 -18.77 -3.42 -33.57
CA MET A 308 -18.47 -4.13 -32.34
C MET A 308 -18.67 -3.23 -31.12
N LEU A 309 -19.42 -3.72 -30.15
CA LEU A 309 -19.70 -3.02 -28.90
C LEU A 309 -19.28 -3.90 -27.72
N MET A 310 -18.66 -3.28 -26.74
CA MET A 310 -18.34 -3.94 -25.47
C MET A 310 -18.64 -3.01 -24.31
N LEU A 311 -19.26 -3.54 -23.25
CA LEU A 311 -19.44 -2.86 -21.97
C LEU A 311 -19.12 -3.83 -20.85
N ALA A 312 -18.28 -3.41 -19.92
CA ALA A 312 -17.95 -4.17 -18.73
C ALA A 312 -18.03 -3.31 -17.47
N TYR A 313 -18.55 -3.89 -16.40
CA TYR A 313 -18.49 -3.33 -15.06
C TYR A 313 -17.83 -4.33 -14.13
N THR A 314 -16.91 -3.85 -13.32
CA THR A 314 -16.20 -4.65 -12.31
C THR A 314 -16.31 -3.97 -10.96
N HIS A 315 -16.75 -4.74 -9.96
CA HIS A 315 -16.67 -4.36 -8.54
C HIS A 315 -15.67 -5.24 -7.82
N THR A 316 -14.79 -4.64 -7.04
CA THR A 316 -13.74 -5.35 -6.28
C THR A 316 -13.68 -4.83 -4.86
N GLU A 317 -13.64 -5.74 -3.90
CA GLU A 317 -13.29 -5.45 -2.51
C GLU A 317 -12.15 -6.37 -2.07
N SER A 318 -11.20 -5.83 -1.30
CA SER A 318 -10.14 -6.60 -0.68
C SER A 318 -9.76 -5.99 0.66
N LYS A 319 -9.62 -6.87 1.66
CA LYS A 319 -9.15 -6.54 3.00
C LYS A 319 -7.91 -7.37 3.32
N GLU A 320 -6.90 -6.72 3.90
CA GLU A 320 -5.62 -7.31 4.25
C GLU A 320 -5.05 -6.66 5.51
N VAL A 321 -4.21 -7.37 6.24
CA VAL A 321 -3.52 -6.79 7.41
C VAL A 321 -2.43 -5.83 6.94
N SER A 322 -1.69 -6.20 5.89
CA SER A 322 -0.65 -5.35 5.32
C SER A 322 -0.59 -5.51 3.82
N GLY A 323 -0.66 -4.38 3.10
CA GLY A 323 -0.37 -4.28 1.67
C GLY A 323 1.12 -4.09 1.39
N LEU A 324 1.99 -4.28 2.38
CA LEU A 324 3.43 -4.06 2.31
C LEU A 324 3.78 -2.66 1.77
N PRO A 325 3.33 -1.58 2.44
CA PRO A 325 3.49 -0.21 1.92
C PRO A 325 4.93 0.30 1.95
N GLY A 326 5.83 -0.38 2.67
CA GLY A 326 7.24 -0.04 2.78
C GLY A 326 8.15 -0.88 1.89
N SER A 327 9.42 -0.49 1.81
CA SER A 327 10.47 -1.21 1.07
C SER A 327 11.22 -2.26 1.93
N ASP A 328 11.00 -2.24 3.23
CA ASP A 328 11.58 -3.15 4.22
C ASP A 328 10.58 -3.44 5.35
N PRO A 329 10.81 -4.44 6.22
CA PRO A 329 9.90 -4.80 7.29
C PRO A 329 9.55 -3.64 8.25
N ILE A 330 10.53 -2.81 8.63
CA ILE A 330 10.32 -1.71 9.58
C ILE A 330 9.47 -0.60 8.93
N SER A 331 9.83 -0.17 7.72
CA SER A 331 9.06 0.86 7.01
C SER A 331 7.65 0.39 6.66
N THR A 332 7.48 -0.91 6.40
CA THR A 332 6.17 -1.52 6.19
C THR A 332 5.33 -1.47 7.47
N TRP A 333 5.90 -1.86 8.61
CA TRP A 333 5.23 -1.80 9.90
C TRP A 333 4.84 -0.36 10.28
N GLN A 334 5.74 0.61 10.08
CA GLN A 334 5.48 2.03 10.33
C GLN A 334 4.49 2.66 9.33
N GLY A 335 4.38 2.11 8.13
CA GLY A 335 3.51 2.62 7.06
C GLY A 335 2.05 2.17 7.14
N LEU A 336 1.67 1.34 8.11
CA LEU A 336 0.29 0.90 8.32
C LEU A 336 -0.52 2.04 8.96
N ASN A 337 -1.70 2.34 8.42
CA ASN A 337 -2.63 3.26 9.06
C ASN A 337 -3.42 2.53 10.16
N THR A 338 -3.37 3.04 11.40
CA THR A 338 -3.83 2.29 12.57
C THR A 338 -4.68 3.15 13.51
N ILE A 339 -5.38 2.49 14.43
CA ILE A 339 -6.05 3.13 15.57
C ILE A 339 -5.20 2.91 16.84
N ASP A 340 -4.93 1.66 17.15
CA ASP A 340 -4.27 1.24 18.39
C ASP A 340 -2.77 0.88 18.20
N GLY A 341 -2.14 1.35 17.09
CA GLY A 341 -0.75 1.06 16.75
C GLY A 341 -0.56 -0.15 15.84
N SER A 342 0.61 -0.23 15.20
CA SER A 342 0.87 -1.16 14.08
C SER A 342 0.90 -2.64 14.46
N ASN A 343 1.07 -2.98 15.73
CA ASN A 343 0.95 -4.38 16.21
C ASN A 343 -0.50 -4.86 16.36
N TYR A 344 -1.48 -3.94 16.37
CA TYR A 344 -2.89 -4.22 16.66
C TYR A 344 -3.79 -4.03 15.44
N VAL A 345 -3.23 -4.15 14.24
CA VAL A 345 -3.98 -3.99 12.98
C VAL A 345 -4.81 -5.25 12.70
N ASP A 346 -6.07 -5.04 12.40
CA ASP A 346 -6.92 -6.07 11.82
C ASP A 346 -6.97 -5.96 10.28
N ALA A 347 -7.68 -6.86 9.60
CA ALA A 347 -7.84 -6.78 8.16
C ALA A 347 -8.59 -5.50 7.77
N GLN A 348 -7.90 -4.59 7.13
CA GLN A 348 -8.41 -3.32 6.64
C GLN A 348 -8.42 -3.27 5.12
N ARG A 349 -9.08 -2.28 4.52
CA ARG A 349 -9.19 -2.15 3.07
C ARG A 349 -7.81 -2.02 2.43
N SER A 350 -7.60 -2.76 1.34
CA SER A 350 -6.34 -2.69 0.60
C SER A 350 -6.17 -1.34 -0.10
N GLN A 351 -4.97 -0.77 0.00
CA GLN A 351 -4.63 0.49 -0.69
C GLN A 351 -4.62 0.37 -2.22
N TYR A 352 -4.50 -0.85 -2.75
CA TYR A 352 -4.40 -1.12 -4.20
C TYR A 352 -5.75 -1.35 -4.87
N VAL A 353 -6.83 -1.42 -4.11
CA VAL A 353 -8.16 -1.70 -4.65
C VAL A 353 -8.73 -0.49 -5.40
N VAL A 354 -9.11 -0.71 -6.64
CA VAL A 354 -10.04 0.14 -7.39
C VAL A 354 -11.41 -0.54 -7.29
N PRO A 355 -12.33 -0.05 -6.43
CA PRO A 355 -13.55 -0.80 -6.12
C PRO A 355 -14.49 -0.90 -7.31
N ASP A 356 -14.61 0.16 -8.09
CA ASP A 356 -15.55 0.22 -9.20
C ASP A 356 -14.87 0.69 -10.46
N LYS A 357 -15.05 -0.08 -11.54
CA LYS A 357 -14.50 0.23 -12.86
C LYS A 357 -15.52 -0.09 -13.95
N VAL A 358 -15.72 0.85 -14.86
CA VAL A 358 -16.50 0.68 -16.09
C VAL A 358 -15.57 0.79 -17.28
N ILE A 359 -15.67 -0.14 -18.20
CA ILE A 359 -14.97 -0.11 -19.48
C ILE A 359 -16.02 -0.24 -20.57
N ALA A 360 -15.91 0.58 -21.62
CA ALA A 360 -16.72 0.43 -22.83
C ALA A 360 -15.88 0.64 -24.08
N SER A 361 -16.20 -0.06 -25.13
CA SER A 361 -15.59 0.18 -26.43
C SER A 361 -16.61 0.12 -27.55
N VAL A 362 -16.41 0.97 -28.54
CA VAL A 362 -17.14 0.98 -29.80
C VAL A 362 -16.12 0.90 -30.91
N GLY A 363 -16.17 -0.19 -31.69
CA GLY A 363 -15.35 -0.36 -32.89
C GLY A 363 -16.26 -0.38 -34.12
N TYR A 364 -15.96 0.47 -35.10
CA TYR A 364 -16.69 0.52 -36.35
C TYR A 364 -15.71 0.45 -37.53
N TYR A 365 -15.99 -0.49 -38.43
CA TYR A 365 -15.25 -0.65 -39.68
C TYR A 365 -16.05 -0.10 -40.84
N ILE A 366 -15.48 0.82 -41.60
CA ILE A 366 -16.07 1.41 -42.83
C ILE A 366 -15.36 0.77 -44.01
N PRO A 367 -15.98 -0.25 -44.67
CA PRO A 367 -15.35 -0.87 -45.86
C PRO A 367 -15.47 0.02 -47.08
N PHE A 368 -14.35 0.25 -47.76
CA PHE A 368 -14.37 0.91 -49.06
C PHE A 368 -14.46 -0.15 -50.18
N ARG A 369 -15.63 -0.28 -50.81
CA ARG A 369 -15.92 -1.29 -51.81
C ARG A 369 -15.43 -0.93 -53.22
N HIS A 370 -14.82 0.24 -53.42
CA HIS A 370 -14.34 0.69 -54.73
C HIS A 370 -12.92 0.18 -55.01
N LYS A 371 -12.60 0.04 -56.34
CA LYS A 371 -11.25 -0.34 -56.82
C LYS A 371 -10.26 0.82 -56.58
N GLY A 372 -9.78 0.96 -55.38
CA GLY A 372 -8.82 1.97 -54.98
C GLY A 372 -7.75 1.42 -54.06
N LEU A 373 -6.78 2.27 -53.74
CA LEU A 373 -5.71 1.97 -52.78
C LEU A 373 -6.26 1.85 -51.36
N LEU A 374 -7.26 2.65 -51.01
CA LEU A 374 -7.90 2.68 -49.70
C LEU A 374 -8.87 1.50 -49.55
N ARG A 375 -8.69 0.69 -48.48
CA ARG A 375 -9.50 -0.52 -48.23
C ARG A 375 -10.57 -0.34 -47.18
N GLY A 376 -10.26 0.38 -46.12
CA GLY A 376 -11.21 0.61 -45.06
C GLY A 376 -10.65 1.48 -43.96
N THR A 377 -11.58 2.10 -43.24
CA THR A 377 -11.32 2.91 -42.05
C THR A 377 -11.81 2.17 -40.82
N HIS A 378 -10.93 1.96 -39.82
CA HIS A 378 -11.33 1.48 -38.51
C HIS A 378 -11.41 2.66 -37.55
N LEU A 379 -12.56 2.84 -36.94
CA LEU A 379 -12.79 3.82 -35.89
C LEU A 379 -13.00 3.07 -34.58
N ASN A 380 -12.22 3.40 -33.55
CA ASN A 380 -12.39 2.83 -32.24
C ASN A 380 -12.46 3.93 -31.20
N LEU A 381 -13.47 3.88 -30.34
CA LEU A 381 -13.59 4.70 -29.17
C LEU A 381 -13.57 3.80 -27.95
N PHE A 382 -12.65 4.05 -27.05
CA PHE A 382 -12.54 3.32 -25.79
C PHE A 382 -12.80 4.27 -24.63
N TYR A 383 -13.63 3.83 -23.70
CA TYR A 383 -13.94 4.54 -22.48
C TYR A 383 -13.45 3.75 -21.27
N SER A 384 -12.85 4.42 -20.32
CA SER A 384 -12.56 3.90 -18.98
C SER A 384 -13.02 4.90 -17.92
N GLY A 385 -13.92 4.44 -17.06
CA GLY A 385 -14.35 5.15 -15.86
C GLY A 385 -13.97 4.35 -14.62
N TYR A 386 -13.34 4.97 -13.64
CA TYR A 386 -12.95 4.29 -12.41
C TYR A 386 -12.89 5.23 -11.22
N SER A 387 -13.19 4.68 -10.04
CA SER A 387 -12.91 5.33 -8.78
C SER A 387 -11.41 5.33 -8.55
N SER A 388 -10.81 6.49 -8.39
CA SER A 388 -9.36 6.58 -8.16
C SER A 388 -8.98 6.01 -6.78
N GLY A 389 -7.67 5.80 -6.55
CA GLY A 389 -7.12 5.12 -5.37
C GLY A 389 -7.67 5.63 -4.04
N GLY A 390 -7.75 4.74 -3.06
CA GLY A 390 -8.19 5.03 -1.72
C GLY A 390 -7.15 5.79 -0.92
N TYR A 391 -7.60 6.63 -0.01
CA TYR A 391 -6.76 7.30 0.98
C TYR A 391 -7.42 7.25 2.36
N SER A 392 -6.65 7.58 3.38
CA SER A 392 -7.08 7.57 4.77
C SER A 392 -7.13 8.99 5.32
N PHE A 393 -8.07 9.26 6.22
CA PHE A 393 -7.99 10.43 7.08
C PHE A 393 -7.20 10.07 8.33
N CYS A 394 -6.07 10.73 8.55
CA CYS A 394 -5.20 10.54 9.71
C CYS A 394 -4.97 11.86 10.46
N TYR A 395 -4.50 11.76 11.69
CA TYR A 395 -3.98 12.93 12.41
C TYR A 395 -2.67 13.40 11.79
N THR A 396 -2.32 14.67 11.97
CA THR A 396 -1.09 15.26 11.39
C THR A 396 0.18 14.81 12.10
N ASN A 397 0.05 14.39 13.34
CA ASN A 397 1.13 13.97 14.23
C ASN A 397 0.76 12.65 14.91
N ASP A 398 1.72 12.09 15.59
CA ASP A 398 1.56 10.92 16.44
C ASP A 398 0.55 11.28 17.57
N MET A 399 -0.64 10.70 17.49
CA MET A 399 -1.68 10.96 18.47
C MET A 399 -1.58 10.02 19.67
N ASN A 400 -1.31 8.75 19.41
CA ASN A 400 -1.29 7.73 20.46
C ASN A 400 0.05 7.67 21.22
N GLY A 401 1.11 8.32 20.70
CA GLY A 401 2.43 8.42 21.33
C GLY A 401 3.31 7.20 21.13
N ASP A 402 3.08 6.40 20.08
CA ASP A 402 3.89 5.22 19.73
C ASP A 402 5.17 5.56 18.92
N GLY A 403 5.34 6.82 18.56
CA GLY A 403 6.46 7.32 17.77
C GLY A 403 6.21 7.31 16.26
N ILE A 404 4.98 7.01 15.78
CA ILE A 404 4.66 6.89 14.36
C ILE A 404 3.47 7.79 14.00
N ASN A 405 3.60 8.57 12.91
CA ASN A 405 2.53 9.46 12.44
C ASN A 405 1.60 8.72 11.46
N ASN A 406 0.87 7.72 11.94
CA ASN A 406 0.01 6.87 11.10
C ASN A 406 -1.42 6.69 11.65
N ASP A 407 -1.79 7.46 12.66
CA ASP A 407 -3.03 7.35 13.39
C ASP A 407 -4.26 7.72 12.57
N LEU A 408 -5.18 6.80 12.37
CA LEU A 408 -6.48 7.04 11.75
C LEU A 408 -7.30 8.01 12.61
N MET A 409 -7.92 8.98 11.96
CA MET A 409 -8.70 10.02 12.63
C MET A 409 -10.04 9.46 13.13
N TYR A 410 -10.41 9.77 14.35
CA TYR A 410 -11.80 9.68 14.79
C TYR A 410 -12.58 10.86 14.21
N ILE A 411 -13.70 10.59 13.56
CA ILE A 411 -14.59 11.60 12.98
C ILE A 411 -15.69 11.88 14.00
N PRO A 412 -15.63 12.98 14.75
CA PRO A 412 -16.58 13.23 15.82
C PRO A 412 -18.01 13.37 15.27
N LYS A 413 -18.98 12.94 16.05
CA LYS A 413 -20.38 13.06 15.72
C LYS A 413 -20.82 14.53 15.75
N ASP A 414 -20.43 15.23 16.80
CA ASP A 414 -20.71 16.64 17.04
C ASP A 414 -19.68 17.24 18.02
N ASP A 415 -19.88 18.49 18.42
CA ASP A 415 -18.98 19.22 19.33
C ASP A 415 -18.81 18.59 20.72
N SER A 416 -19.71 17.68 21.14
CA SER A 416 -19.59 17.02 22.45
C SER A 416 -18.50 15.95 22.49
N GLU A 417 -18.04 15.49 21.31
CA GLU A 417 -17.05 14.42 21.17
C GLU A 417 -15.62 14.91 20.88
N ILE A 418 -15.42 16.24 20.74
CA ILE A 418 -14.12 16.81 20.37
C ILE A 418 -13.85 18.15 21.07
N ASN A 419 -12.61 18.36 21.52
CA ASN A 419 -12.19 19.62 22.15
C ASN A 419 -11.22 20.37 21.24
N PHE A 420 -11.63 21.53 20.74
CA PHE A 420 -10.78 22.38 19.92
C PHE A 420 -10.02 23.42 20.76
N LYS A 421 -8.80 23.74 20.31
CA LYS A 421 -7.96 24.77 20.94
C LYS A 421 -8.55 26.16 20.79
N THR A 422 -9.15 26.44 19.62
CA THR A 422 -9.77 27.74 19.32
C THR A 422 -11.13 27.55 18.66
N GLU A 423 -11.97 28.57 18.73
CA GLU A 423 -13.26 28.62 18.06
C GLU A 423 -13.10 28.62 16.53
N GLU A 424 -12.04 29.26 16.03
CA GLU A 424 -11.71 29.28 14.60
C GLU A 424 -11.40 27.86 14.08
N ASP A 425 -10.63 27.07 14.84
CA ASP A 425 -10.35 25.65 14.50
C ASP A 425 -11.65 24.85 14.42
N ARG A 426 -12.56 25.04 15.39
CA ARG A 426 -13.85 24.37 15.43
C ARG A 426 -14.70 24.67 14.20
N VAL A 427 -14.85 25.94 13.88
CA VAL A 427 -15.66 26.41 12.75
C VAL A 427 -15.07 25.90 11.42
N ALA A 428 -13.75 25.98 11.27
CA ALA A 428 -13.07 25.51 10.06
C ALA A 428 -13.20 24.00 9.87
N PHE A 429 -13.05 23.23 10.95
CA PHE A 429 -13.19 21.77 10.92
C PHE A 429 -14.59 21.35 10.48
N TRP A 430 -15.66 21.85 11.10
CA TRP A 430 -17.01 21.48 10.73
C TRP A 430 -17.38 21.90 9.31
N LYS A 431 -16.91 23.06 8.86
CA LYS A 431 -17.06 23.47 7.47
C LYS A 431 -16.36 22.50 6.50
N PHE A 432 -15.19 22.00 6.87
CA PHE A 432 -14.48 21.01 6.06
C PHE A 432 -15.20 19.65 6.05
N VAL A 433 -15.69 19.18 7.21
CA VAL A 433 -16.44 17.93 7.32
C VAL A 433 -17.71 17.95 6.46
N GLU A 434 -18.45 19.07 6.48
CA GLU A 434 -19.71 19.16 5.72
C GLU A 434 -19.54 19.15 4.19
N GLN A 435 -18.40 19.60 3.67
CA GLN A 435 -18.12 19.57 2.23
C GLN A 435 -17.55 18.23 1.75
N ASP A 436 -16.99 17.40 2.66
CA ASP A 436 -16.42 16.11 2.32
C ASP A 436 -17.44 14.98 2.48
N SER A 437 -17.72 14.25 1.40
CA SER A 437 -18.75 13.21 1.41
C SER A 437 -18.40 12.03 2.32
N TYR A 438 -17.12 11.68 2.45
CA TYR A 438 -16.71 10.59 3.34
C TYR A 438 -16.88 11.00 4.81
N LEU A 439 -16.30 12.11 5.22
CA LEU A 439 -16.36 12.60 6.61
C LEU A 439 -17.80 12.82 7.06
N LYS A 440 -18.61 13.46 6.22
CA LYS A 440 -20.02 13.75 6.53
C LYS A 440 -20.83 12.49 6.82
N ASN A 441 -20.55 11.40 6.10
CA ASN A 441 -21.31 10.15 6.21
C ASN A 441 -20.73 9.18 7.26
N HIS A 442 -19.57 9.48 7.88
CA HIS A 442 -18.91 8.60 8.84
C HIS A 442 -18.72 9.28 10.21
N LYS A 443 -19.55 10.29 10.55
CA LYS A 443 -19.53 10.92 11.86
C LYS A 443 -19.80 9.92 12.99
N GLY A 444 -19.07 10.02 14.08
CA GLY A 444 -19.14 9.12 15.23
C GLY A 444 -18.36 7.81 15.03
N GLN A 445 -17.42 7.76 14.07
CA GLN A 445 -16.65 6.57 13.73
C GLN A 445 -15.17 6.90 13.50
N TYR A 446 -14.30 5.90 13.65
CA TYR A 446 -12.95 6.02 13.15
C TYR A 446 -12.95 5.99 11.62
N ALA A 447 -12.09 6.80 11.02
CA ALA A 447 -11.82 6.68 9.59
C ALA A 447 -11.27 5.28 9.28
N GLU A 448 -11.84 4.60 8.29
CA GLU A 448 -11.31 3.32 7.81
C GLU A 448 -10.12 3.58 6.89
N ALA A 449 -9.05 2.79 7.03
CA ALA A 449 -7.89 2.91 6.17
C ALA A 449 -8.29 2.72 4.68
N TYR A 450 -7.81 3.63 3.83
CA TYR A 450 -8.01 3.64 2.37
C TYR A 450 -9.48 3.61 1.91
N ALA A 451 -10.44 3.97 2.77
CA ALA A 451 -11.85 3.94 2.43
C ALA A 451 -12.36 5.23 1.75
N ALA A 452 -11.74 6.37 2.04
CA ALA A 452 -12.07 7.60 1.34
C ALA A 452 -11.57 7.55 -0.12
N ARG A 453 -12.36 8.08 -1.05
CA ARG A 453 -12.11 7.99 -2.49
C ARG A 453 -12.15 9.34 -3.15
N ALA A 454 -11.16 9.63 -3.99
CA ALA A 454 -11.23 10.76 -4.89
C ALA A 454 -12.34 10.55 -5.95
N PRO A 455 -12.86 11.62 -6.54
CA PRO A 455 -13.88 11.53 -7.59
C PRO A 455 -13.46 10.62 -8.75
N TRP A 456 -14.45 10.05 -9.42
CA TRP A 456 -14.25 9.22 -10.60
C TRP A 456 -13.47 9.95 -11.68
N VAL A 457 -12.60 9.21 -12.36
CA VAL A 457 -11.90 9.66 -13.57
C VAL A 457 -12.58 9.00 -14.76
N HIS A 458 -12.93 9.82 -15.76
CA HIS A 458 -13.58 9.37 -16.99
C HIS A 458 -12.68 9.71 -18.17
N ARG A 459 -12.11 8.69 -18.83
CA ARG A 459 -11.20 8.85 -19.98
C ARG A 459 -11.79 8.24 -21.23
N PHE A 460 -11.57 8.93 -22.33
CA PHE A 460 -11.90 8.45 -23.67
C PHE A 460 -10.63 8.45 -24.51
N ASP A 461 -10.34 7.32 -25.13
CA ASP A 461 -9.25 7.17 -26.08
C ASP A 461 -9.84 6.88 -27.46
N PHE A 462 -9.32 7.54 -28.47
CA PHE A 462 -9.80 7.40 -29.85
C PHE A 462 -8.68 6.91 -30.76
N ARG A 463 -9.00 5.93 -31.59
CA ARG A 463 -8.12 5.44 -32.65
C ARG A 463 -8.83 5.52 -33.99
N LEU A 464 -8.15 6.11 -34.96
CA LEU A 464 -8.44 6.00 -36.39
C LEU A 464 -7.32 5.21 -37.04
N LEU A 465 -7.68 4.17 -37.84
CA LEU A 465 -6.73 3.40 -38.60
C LEU A 465 -7.23 3.28 -40.03
N GLU A 466 -6.34 3.63 -40.98
CA GLU A 466 -6.58 3.56 -42.43
C GLU A 466 -5.74 2.47 -43.06
N ASP A 467 -6.39 1.59 -43.82
CA ASP A 467 -5.75 0.49 -44.56
C ASP A 467 -5.59 0.86 -46.06
N PHE A 468 -4.35 0.89 -46.51
CA PHE A 468 -3.98 1.07 -47.93
C PHE A 468 -3.42 -0.23 -48.48
N GLU A 469 -4.15 -0.89 -49.39
CA GLU A 469 -3.74 -2.16 -49.98
C GLU A 469 -3.49 -2.04 -51.46
N PHE A 470 -2.39 -2.60 -51.93
CA PHE A 470 -2.06 -2.73 -53.34
C PHE A 470 -1.36 -4.06 -53.59
N LYS A 471 -1.33 -4.49 -54.88
CA LYS A 471 -0.65 -5.71 -55.28
C LYS A 471 0.53 -5.39 -56.18
N ILE A 472 1.67 -6.03 -55.96
CA ILE A 472 2.83 -6.05 -56.84
C ILE A 472 3.07 -7.51 -57.22
N GLY A 473 2.79 -7.85 -58.45
CA GLY A 473 2.83 -9.25 -58.91
C GLY A 473 1.79 -10.11 -58.15
N LYS A 474 2.26 -11.13 -57.43
CA LYS A 474 1.42 -12.02 -56.61
C LYS A 474 1.33 -11.58 -55.16
N THR A 475 2.18 -10.65 -54.71
CA THR A 475 2.29 -10.21 -53.33
C THR A 475 1.29 -9.08 -53.04
N LYS A 476 0.57 -9.23 -51.92
CA LYS A 476 -0.25 -8.17 -51.36
C LYS A 476 0.60 -7.33 -50.42
N HIS A 477 0.47 -6.01 -50.55
CA HIS A 477 1.12 -5.03 -49.72
C HIS A 477 0.05 -4.21 -49.04
N CYS A 478 0.15 -4.07 -47.73
CA CYS A 478 -0.77 -3.26 -46.93
C CYS A 478 0.02 -2.25 -46.07
N PHE A 479 -0.26 -0.99 -46.22
CA PHE A 479 0.15 0.05 -45.29
C PHE A 479 -1.03 0.39 -44.40
N GLN A 480 -0.82 0.34 -43.08
CA GLN A 480 -1.80 0.80 -42.09
C GLN A 480 -1.28 2.09 -41.49
N LEU A 481 -2.04 3.17 -41.63
CA LEU A 481 -1.77 4.45 -40.97
C LEU A 481 -2.68 4.58 -39.76
N SER A 482 -2.11 4.77 -38.56
CA SER A 482 -2.87 4.94 -37.34
C SER A 482 -2.69 6.33 -36.72
N PHE A 483 -3.78 6.85 -36.16
CA PHE A 483 -3.83 8.03 -35.31
C PHE A 483 -4.49 7.64 -34.00
N ASP A 484 -3.70 7.63 -32.94
CA ASP A 484 -4.14 7.28 -31.61
C ASP A 484 -4.17 8.52 -30.73
N ILE A 485 -5.34 8.96 -30.28
CA ILE A 485 -5.50 10.10 -29.38
C ILE A 485 -5.89 9.56 -28.01
N MET A 486 -4.93 9.52 -27.10
CA MET A 486 -5.17 9.16 -25.71
C MET A 486 -5.78 10.35 -24.98
N ASN A 487 -6.77 10.09 -24.14
CA ASN A 487 -7.54 11.09 -23.40
C ASN A 487 -8.10 12.20 -24.31
N VAL A 488 -8.82 11.80 -25.38
CA VAL A 488 -9.39 12.73 -26.37
C VAL A 488 -10.35 13.74 -25.74
N GLY A 489 -11.02 13.39 -24.64
CA GLY A 489 -11.84 14.33 -23.87
C GLY A 489 -11.07 15.54 -23.37
N ASN A 490 -9.81 15.35 -22.98
CA ASN A 490 -8.93 16.43 -22.53
C ASN A 490 -8.52 17.38 -23.67
N LEU A 491 -8.45 16.90 -24.91
CA LEU A 491 -8.25 17.74 -26.08
C LEU A 491 -9.41 18.74 -26.28
N ILE A 492 -10.65 18.30 -25.95
CA ILE A 492 -11.85 19.14 -26.07
C ILE A 492 -11.96 20.09 -24.87
N ASN A 493 -11.71 19.60 -23.66
CA ASN A 493 -11.76 20.38 -22.44
C ASN A 493 -10.64 19.94 -21.49
N SER A 494 -9.72 20.84 -21.18
CA SER A 494 -8.54 20.59 -20.34
C SER A 494 -8.84 20.10 -18.92
N LYS A 495 -10.11 20.13 -18.47
CA LYS A 495 -10.54 19.62 -17.16
C LYS A 495 -11.09 18.18 -17.22
N TRP A 496 -11.24 17.61 -18.41
CA TRP A 496 -11.78 16.26 -18.57
C TRP A 496 -10.69 15.21 -18.57
N GLY A 497 -11.00 14.02 -18.10
CA GLY A 497 -10.09 12.88 -18.08
C GLY A 497 -8.87 13.02 -17.18
N ILE A 498 -8.89 13.95 -16.23
CA ILE A 498 -7.81 14.18 -15.27
C ILE A 498 -8.22 13.77 -13.87
N SER A 499 -7.27 13.19 -13.12
CA SER A 499 -7.47 12.83 -11.72
C SER A 499 -7.56 14.08 -10.82
N LYS A 500 -8.05 13.87 -9.62
CA LYS A 500 -8.06 14.86 -8.55
C LYS A 500 -7.01 14.50 -7.52
N SER A 501 -6.30 15.50 -7.01
CA SER A 501 -5.39 15.36 -5.88
C SER A 501 -5.99 15.96 -4.61
N ASN A 502 -5.57 15.43 -3.47
CA ASN A 502 -5.96 15.98 -2.19
C ASN A 502 -5.28 17.35 -1.98
N THR A 503 -6.02 18.31 -1.45
CA THR A 503 -5.49 19.65 -1.11
C THR A 503 -4.71 19.67 0.19
N VAL A 504 -4.93 18.70 1.06
CA VAL A 504 -4.19 18.47 2.30
C VAL A 504 -3.28 17.28 2.09
N SER A 505 -2.08 17.32 2.62
CA SER A 505 -0.99 16.34 2.43
C SER A 505 -1.41 14.87 2.36
N ASN A 506 -0.52 13.99 1.91
CA ASN A 506 -0.71 12.52 1.85
C ASN A 506 -1.47 12.01 3.08
N SER A 507 -2.60 11.33 2.88
CA SER A 507 -3.51 10.81 3.92
C SER A 507 -4.48 11.85 4.53
N ASN A 508 -4.73 12.98 3.89
CA ASN A 508 -5.69 14.01 4.33
C ASN A 508 -5.66 14.27 5.85
N ARG A 509 -4.53 14.77 6.30
CA ARG A 509 -4.28 15.05 7.72
C ARG A 509 -4.83 16.42 8.07
N ILE A 510 -6.05 16.46 8.58
CA ILE A 510 -6.79 17.71 8.83
C ILE A 510 -6.83 18.12 10.31
N LEU A 511 -6.58 17.18 11.22
CA LEU A 511 -6.53 17.46 12.66
C LEU A 511 -5.13 17.21 13.21
N LYS A 512 -4.70 18.10 14.10
CA LYS A 512 -3.48 17.99 14.90
C LYS A 512 -3.87 17.73 16.35
N TYR A 513 -3.29 16.70 16.94
CA TYR A 513 -3.36 16.43 18.35
C TYR A 513 -2.45 17.40 19.12
N GLU A 514 -2.99 18.09 20.12
CA GLU A 514 -2.28 19.11 20.90
C GLU A 514 -1.88 18.63 22.30
N GLY A 515 -2.27 17.42 22.67
CA GLY A 515 -2.02 16.84 24.00
C GLY A 515 -3.30 16.52 24.74
N VAL A 516 -3.17 16.07 25.99
CA VAL A 516 -4.27 15.81 26.92
C VAL A 516 -4.41 16.91 27.96
N LYS A 517 -5.57 16.99 28.55
CA LYS A 517 -5.92 18.03 29.53
C LYS A 517 -5.05 17.98 30.79
N SER A 518 -4.80 16.79 31.34
CA SER A 518 -3.92 16.58 32.48
C SER A 518 -3.43 15.13 32.55
N ALA A 519 -2.52 14.84 33.46
CA ALA A 519 -2.05 13.46 33.71
C ALA A 519 -3.13 12.53 34.29
N THR A 520 -4.22 13.07 34.81
CA THR A 520 -5.35 12.32 35.38
C THR A 520 -6.63 12.46 34.54
N ASP A 521 -6.60 13.34 33.51
CA ASP A 521 -7.68 13.51 32.54
C ASP A 521 -7.09 13.44 31.13
N LEU A 522 -7.11 12.25 30.55
CA LEU A 522 -6.57 11.97 29.21
C LEU A 522 -7.53 12.40 28.09
N THR A 523 -8.37 13.40 28.31
CA THR A 523 -9.21 13.99 27.26
C THR A 523 -8.32 14.75 26.26
N PRO A 524 -8.31 14.35 24.96
CA PRO A 524 -7.44 14.96 23.96
C PRO A 524 -7.96 16.33 23.51
N GLY A 525 -7.03 17.23 23.20
CA GLY A 525 -7.30 18.52 22.57
C GLY A 525 -6.77 18.58 21.13
N PHE A 526 -7.41 19.37 20.27
CA PHE A 526 -7.13 19.43 18.85
C PHE A 526 -7.07 20.85 18.29
N SER A 527 -6.30 20.98 17.21
CA SER A 527 -6.37 22.15 16.31
C SER A 527 -6.59 21.68 14.87
N MET A 528 -7.19 22.54 14.05
CA MET A 528 -7.34 22.29 12.62
C MET A 528 -6.03 22.60 11.90
N TYR A 529 -5.59 21.67 11.04
CA TYR A 529 -4.35 21.85 10.27
C TYR A 529 -4.50 22.95 9.21
N LYS A 530 -3.51 23.82 9.11
CA LYS A 530 -3.44 24.88 8.10
C LYS A 530 -2.45 24.51 6.99
N VAL A 531 -2.87 24.67 5.76
CA VAL A 531 -2.01 24.52 4.58
C VAL A 531 -1.53 25.93 4.17
N ASN A 532 -0.23 26.16 4.20
CA ASN A 532 0.35 27.48 3.94
C ASN A 532 -0.24 28.63 4.79
N GLY A 533 -0.61 28.33 6.04
CA GLY A 533 -1.19 29.30 6.98
C GLY A 533 -2.71 29.46 6.89
N GLU A 534 -3.38 28.85 5.92
CA GLU A 534 -4.82 28.95 5.69
C GLU A 534 -5.53 27.63 5.98
N TYR A 535 -6.77 27.69 6.46
CA TYR A 535 -7.59 26.49 6.63
C TYR A 535 -8.02 25.92 5.28
N PRO A 536 -7.88 24.60 5.05
CA PRO A 536 -8.36 23.97 3.83
C PRO A 536 -9.90 24.03 3.76
N THR A 537 -10.43 24.38 2.60
CA THR A 537 -11.88 24.53 2.36
C THR A 537 -12.47 23.48 1.45
N LYS A 538 -11.64 22.67 0.82
CA LYS A 538 -12.02 21.58 -0.12
C LYS A 538 -11.07 20.41 0.02
N THR A 539 -11.56 19.22 -0.20
CA THR A 539 -10.75 17.99 -0.14
C THR A 539 -9.90 17.80 -1.39
N TYR A 540 -10.41 18.18 -2.57
CA TYR A 540 -9.78 17.89 -3.85
C TYR A 540 -9.54 19.12 -4.69
N ASP A 541 -8.44 19.08 -5.45
CA ASP A 541 -8.19 19.97 -6.57
C ASP A 541 -7.82 19.19 -7.83
N THR A 542 -7.82 19.85 -8.98
CA THR A 542 -7.41 19.24 -10.23
C THR A 542 -5.90 18.94 -10.18
N TYR A 543 -5.54 17.68 -10.44
CA TYR A 543 -4.15 17.28 -10.52
C TYR A 543 -3.57 17.71 -11.86
N GLN A 544 -2.73 18.74 -11.85
CA GLN A 544 -2.09 19.27 -13.04
C GLN A 544 -0.77 18.55 -13.30
N ASN A 545 -0.81 17.53 -14.18
CA ASN A 545 0.38 16.82 -14.61
C ASN A 545 0.30 16.55 -16.12
N TYR A 546 1.40 16.77 -16.85
CA TYR A 546 1.46 16.52 -18.28
C TYR A 546 1.18 15.04 -18.65
N SER A 547 1.40 14.10 -17.74
CA SER A 547 1.08 12.69 -17.94
C SER A 547 -0.42 12.42 -18.09
N GLU A 548 -1.25 13.31 -17.53
CA GLU A 548 -2.72 13.26 -17.58
C GLU A 548 -3.30 13.96 -18.82
N CYS A 549 -2.51 14.77 -19.52
CA CYS A 549 -2.97 15.46 -20.72
C CYS A 549 -3.18 14.51 -21.90
N TRP A 550 -3.94 14.96 -22.89
CA TRP A 550 -4.09 14.23 -24.15
C TRP A 550 -2.75 14.05 -24.87
N LYS A 551 -2.61 12.93 -25.59
CA LYS A 551 -1.42 12.61 -26.39
C LYS A 551 -1.84 12.08 -27.73
N LEU A 552 -1.15 12.50 -28.80
CA LEU A 552 -1.32 11.96 -30.14
C LEU A 552 -0.12 11.07 -30.47
N GLN A 553 -0.41 9.86 -30.93
CA GLN A 553 0.57 8.97 -31.55
C GLN A 553 0.18 8.74 -33.00
N VAL A 554 1.13 8.89 -33.91
CA VAL A 554 0.97 8.51 -35.32
C VAL A 554 1.85 7.31 -35.59
N GLY A 555 1.26 6.26 -36.20
CA GLY A 555 1.94 5.03 -36.50
C GLY A 555 1.77 4.63 -37.98
N ILE A 556 2.79 4.01 -38.53
CA ILE A 556 2.73 3.39 -39.86
C ILE A 556 3.19 1.94 -39.71
N ARG A 557 2.35 1.01 -40.16
CA ARG A 557 2.66 -0.41 -40.20
C ARG A 557 2.60 -0.90 -41.64
N TYR A 558 3.64 -1.60 -42.07
CA TYR A 558 3.68 -2.26 -43.34
C TYR A 558 3.58 -3.76 -43.17
N VAL A 559 2.63 -4.38 -43.88
CA VAL A 559 2.40 -5.82 -43.92
C VAL A 559 2.44 -6.27 -45.38
N PHE A 560 3.17 -7.33 -45.67
CA PHE A 560 3.19 -7.94 -46.97
C PHE A 560 2.98 -9.46 -46.82
N ASN A 561 2.29 -10.07 -47.83
CA ASN A 561 1.92 -11.48 -47.78
C ASN A 561 1.94 -12.10 -49.19
#